data_b65e7957b9739509842c0591453f6c4c
#
_entry.id   b65e7957b9739509842c0591453f6c4c
#
_cell.length_a   1.000
_cell.length_b   1.000
_cell.length_c   1.000
_cell.angle_alpha   90.00
_cell.angle_beta   90.00
_cell.angle_gamma   90.00
#
_symmetry.space_group_name_H-M   'P 1'
#
loop_
_entity.id
_entity.type
_entity.pdbx_description
1 polymer ?
#
loop_
_entity_poly.entity_id
_entity_poly.type
_entity_poly.pdbx_seq_one_letter_code
_entity_poly.pdbx_strand_id
1 'polypeptide(L)'
;MKVSGLHHDAGGGVHLLPVPQGVSGVLLACASDVVGPAPDAVMAEFEVDTVVCLMESEEVDRRFPTYATWLAAAGPDRAVHAPAPDHGVVADGVAAAVAADVVARLEAGTTVLLHCGGGYGRTGVVAVQAMVAFGMGFKDSLVAVRAARPAC
;
A
#
# COMPACT_ATOMS: atom_id res chain seq x y z
N MET A 1 -17.23 -7.85 -7.69
CA MET A 1 -15.76 -7.77 -7.77
C MET A 1 -15.32 -6.44 -7.18
N LYS A 2 -14.40 -6.49 -6.21
CA LYS A 2 -14.08 -5.34 -5.35
C LYS A 2 -13.60 -4.09 -6.10
N VAL A 3 -12.84 -4.26 -7.14
CA VAL A 3 -12.28 -3.13 -7.89
C VAL A 3 -12.67 -3.15 -9.36
N SER A 4 -13.84 -3.67 -9.64
CA SER A 4 -14.36 -3.70 -10.99
C SER A 4 -14.44 -2.29 -11.58
N GLY A 5 -13.78 -2.08 -12.68
CA GLY A 5 -13.72 -0.77 -13.31
C GLY A 5 -12.65 0.17 -12.78
N LEU A 6 -11.89 -0.26 -11.77
CA LEU A 6 -10.76 0.53 -11.27
C LEU A 6 -9.58 0.39 -12.23
N HIS A 7 -9.11 1.48 -12.75
CA HIS A 7 -7.93 1.54 -13.59
C HIS A 7 -6.69 1.96 -12.80
N HIS A 8 -5.51 1.82 -13.40
CA HIS A 8 -4.26 2.24 -12.78
C HIS A 8 -4.28 3.68 -12.27
N ASP A 9 -5.06 4.54 -12.87
CA ASP A 9 -5.39 5.86 -12.35
C ASP A 9 -6.90 5.95 -12.21
N ALA A 10 -7.37 5.66 -11.03
CA ALA A 10 -8.80 5.64 -10.72
C ALA A 10 -9.42 7.03 -10.50
N GLY A 11 -8.70 8.08 -10.78
CA GLY A 11 -9.08 9.43 -10.38
C GLY A 11 -8.90 9.60 -8.86
N GLY A 12 -8.34 10.66 -8.38
CA GLY A 12 -8.03 10.82 -6.97
C GLY A 12 -6.73 10.16 -6.52
N GLY A 13 -5.91 9.70 -7.47
CA GLY A 13 -4.56 9.23 -7.19
C GLY A 13 -4.44 7.82 -6.61
N VAL A 14 -5.49 7.01 -6.72
CA VAL A 14 -5.43 5.58 -6.34
C VAL A 14 -5.08 4.75 -7.57
N HIS A 15 -4.02 3.96 -7.47
CA HIS A 15 -3.55 3.09 -8.55
C HIS A 15 -3.70 1.62 -8.20
N LEU A 16 -4.08 0.82 -9.18
CA LEU A 16 -4.12 -0.63 -9.06
C LEU A 16 -2.72 -1.17 -9.37
N LEU A 17 -2.12 -1.85 -8.39
CA LEU A 17 -0.82 -2.50 -8.57
C LEU A 17 -1.00 -3.95 -9.03
N PRO A 18 0.00 -4.50 -9.74
CA PRO A 18 -0.11 -5.87 -10.23
C PRO A 18 -0.06 -6.89 -9.10
N VAL A 19 -0.82 -7.97 -9.25
CA VAL A 19 -0.68 -9.18 -8.44
C VAL A 19 -0.59 -10.37 -9.39
N PRO A 20 0.07 -11.47 -9.00
CA PRO A 20 0.18 -12.64 -9.87
C PRO A 20 -1.18 -13.24 -10.21
N GLN A 21 -1.26 -13.85 -11.38
CA GLN A 21 -2.45 -14.59 -11.79
C GLN A 21 -2.78 -15.69 -10.77
N GLY A 22 -4.03 -15.80 -10.41
CA GLY A 22 -4.49 -16.77 -9.40
C GLY A 22 -4.59 -16.20 -7.99
N VAL A 23 -4.04 -15.02 -7.74
CA VAL A 23 -4.22 -14.31 -6.47
C VAL A 23 -5.51 -13.52 -6.54
N SER A 24 -6.42 -13.76 -5.60
CA SER A 24 -7.75 -13.13 -5.59
C SER A 24 -7.77 -11.76 -4.91
N GLY A 25 -6.73 -11.42 -4.15
CA GLY A 25 -6.62 -10.12 -3.50
C GLY A 25 -6.33 -8.99 -4.47
N VAL A 26 -6.49 -7.77 -3.99
CA VAL A 26 -6.27 -6.55 -4.77
C VAL A 26 -5.31 -5.65 -4.02
N LEU A 27 -4.26 -5.19 -4.70
CA LEU A 27 -3.27 -4.28 -4.14
C LEU A 27 -3.43 -2.90 -4.79
N LEU A 28 -3.69 -1.91 -3.95
CA LEU A 28 -3.84 -0.51 -4.35
C LEU A 28 -2.71 0.31 -3.74
N ALA A 29 -2.37 1.41 -4.40
CA ALA A 29 -1.39 2.37 -3.89
C ALA A 29 -1.90 3.80 -4.05
N CYS A 30 -1.53 4.67 -3.12
CA CYS A 30 -1.84 6.10 -3.19
C CYS A 30 -0.82 6.93 -2.42
N ALA A 31 -0.91 8.25 -2.56
CA ALA A 31 -0.22 9.20 -1.70
C ALA A 31 -1.00 9.41 -0.40
N SER A 32 -0.32 9.94 0.62
CA SER A 32 -0.94 10.22 1.92
C SER A 32 -2.09 11.23 1.83
N ASP A 33 -2.03 12.16 0.88
CA ASP A 33 -3.07 13.18 0.67
C ASP A 33 -4.41 12.56 0.30
N VAL A 34 -4.40 11.36 -0.26
CA VAL A 34 -5.63 10.66 -0.65
C VAL A 34 -6.32 10.04 0.57
N VAL A 35 -5.57 9.31 1.38
CA VAL A 35 -6.13 8.53 2.48
C VAL A 35 -6.16 9.28 3.81
N GLY A 36 -5.16 10.14 4.06
CA GLY A 36 -4.99 10.80 5.35
C GLY A 36 -6.19 11.64 5.81
N PRO A 37 -6.79 12.48 4.94
CA PRO A 37 -7.92 13.31 5.33
C PRO A 37 -9.18 12.54 5.74
N ALA A 38 -9.44 11.36 5.14
CA ALA A 38 -10.67 10.62 5.37
C ALA A 38 -10.49 9.12 5.09
N PRO A 39 -9.77 8.39 5.97
CA PRO A 39 -9.43 6.99 5.70
C PRO A 39 -10.67 6.09 5.57
N ASP A 40 -11.69 6.27 6.39
CA ASP A 40 -12.90 5.44 6.30
C ASP A 40 -13.65 5.65 4.99
N ALA A 41 -13.69 6.89 4.49
CA ALA A 41 -14.34 7.20 3.22
C ALA A 41 -13.60 6.56 2.03
N VAL A 42 -12.28 6.60 2.04
CA VAL A 42 -11.45 5.98 1.00
C VAL A 42 -11.60 4.46 1.05
N MET A 43 -11.59 3.86 2.24
CA MET A 43 -11.79 2.42 2.39
C MET A 43 -13.15 1.99 1.84
N ALA A 44 -14.20 2.77 2.11
CA ALA A 44 -15.54 2.47 1.60
C ALA A 44 -15.61 2.61 0.08
N GLU A 45 -15.04 3.67 -0.47
CA GLU A 45 -15.07 3.94 -1.92
C GLU A 45 -14.38 2.87 -2.73
N PHE A 46 -13.22 2.40 -2.29
CA PHE A 46 -12.41 1.42 -3.02
C PHE A 46 -12.51 0.01 -2.44
N GLU A 47 -13.45 -0.21 -1.53
CA GLU A 47 -13.65 -1.51 -0.88
C GLU A 47 -12.36 -2.07 -0.23
N VAL A 48 -11.58 -1.19 0.39
CA VAL A 48 -10.33 -1.55 1.05
C VAL A 48 -10.60 -2.23 2.38
N ASP A 49 -9.94 -3.35 2.61
CA ASP A 49 -10.01 -4.07 3.88
C ASP A 49 -8.94 -3.61 4.86
N THR A 50 -7.74 -3.33 4.35
CA THR A 50 -6.59 -2.94 5.18
C THR A 50 -5.81 -1.80 4.53
N VAL A 51 -5.51 -0.78 5.32
CA VAL A 51 -4.57 0.29 4.94
C VAL A 51 -3.21 -0.03 5.55
N VAL A 52 -2.15 0.02 4.73
CA VAL A 52 -0.76 -0.13 5.19
C VAL A 52 -0.06 1.21 5.04
N CYS A 53 0.28 1.83 6.15
CA CYS A 53 0.95 3.13 6.21
C CYS A 53 2.43 2.96 6.48
N LEU A 54 3.26 3.43 5.56
CA LEU A 54 4.72 3.38 5.68
C LEU A 54 5.35 4.69 6.17
N MET A 55 4.53 5.68 6.50
CA MET A 55 5.02 6.96 7.01
C MET A 55 5.53 6.83 8.44
N GLU A 56 6.55 7.61 8.77
CA GLU A 56 6.98 7.74 10.16
C GLU A 56 5.91 8.42 10.98
N SER A 57 5.85 8.12 12.28
CA SER A 57 4.84 8.69 13.19
C SER A 57 4.86 10.22 13.19
N GLU A 58 6.04 10.82 13.14
CA GLU A 58 6.17 12.28 13.11
C GLU A 58 5.60 12.90 11.82
N GLU A 59 5.76 12.22 10.69
CA GLU A 59 5.17 12.68 9.42
C GLU A 59 3.64 12.68 9.52
N VAL A 60 3.07 11.60 10.06
CA VAL A 60 1.62 11.47 10.20
C VAL A 60 1.08 12.51 11.18
N ASP A 61 1.72 12.66 12.35
CA ASP A 61 1.30 13.60 13.37
C ASP A 61 1.33 15.05 12.86
N ARG A 62 2.34 15.40 12.08
CA ARG A 62 2.51 16.74 11.53
C ARG A 62 1.51 17.05 10.43
N ARG A 63 1.28 16.11 9.53
CA ARG A 63 0.46 16.34 8.32
C ARG A 63 -1.00 15.97 8.50
N PHE A 64 -1.29 14.91 9.24
CA PHE A 64 -2.62 14.34 9.37
C PHE A 64 -2.85 13.84 10.80
N PRO A 65 -2.97 14.73 11.79
CA PRO A 65 -3.10 14.30 13.20
C PRO A 65 -4.35 13.44 13.46
N THR A 66 -5.43 13.68 12.76
CA THR A 66 -6.65 12.85 12.86
C THR A 66 -6.40 11.44 12.33
N TYR A 67 -5.61 11.31 11.27
CA TYR A 67 -5.23 10.03 10.72
C TYR A 67 -4.33 9.25 11.70
N ALA A 68 -3.43 9.94 12.39
CA ALA A 68 -2.61 9.30 13.44
C ALA A 68 -3.49 8.63 14.50
N THR A 69 -4.52 9.32 14.96
CA THR A 69 -5.50 8.76 15.90
C THR A 69 -6.25 7.57 15.30
N TRP A 70 -6.65 7.68 14.05
CA TRP A 70 -7.33 6.60 13.34
C TRP A 70 -6.44 5.35 13.23
N LEU A 71 -5.18 5.50 12.84
CA LEU A 71 -4.22 4.39 12.73
C LEU A 71 -4.06 3.65 14.06
N ALA A 72 -4.00 4.40 15.16
CA ALA A 72 -3.84 3.82 16.49
C ALA A 72 -5.10 3.05 16.95
N ALA A 73 -6.27 3.46 16.49
CA ALA A 73 -7.55 2.92 16.97
C ALA A 73 -8.17 1.86 16.06
N ALA A 74 -7.76 1.79 14.79
CA ALA A 74 -8.46 0.97 13.78
C ALA A 74 -8.32 -0.54 13.98
N GLY A 75 -7.27 -0.98 14.65
CA GLY A 75 -6.98 -2.41 14.83
C GLY A 75 -6.25 -3.05 13.65
N PRO A 76 -5.59 -4.21 13.87
CA PRO A 76 -4.66 -4.79 12.90
C PRO A 76 -5.31 -5.36 11.64
N ASP A 77 -6.62 -5.60 11.66
CA ASP A 77 -7.32 -6.06 10.45
C ASP A 77 -7.53 -4.92 9.47
N ARG A 78 -7.68 -3.68 9.97
CA ARG A 78 -7.98 -2.51 9.16
C ARG A 78 -6.78 -1.59 8.91
N ALA A 79 -5.79 -1.60 9.79
CA ALA A 79 -4.64 -0.72 9.68
C ALA A 79 -3.36 -1.40 10.13
N VAL A 80 -2.32 -1.24 9.32
CA VAL A 80 -0.96 -1.62 9.66
C VAL A 80 -0.11 -0.36 9.56
N HIS A 81 0.56 0.02 10.64
CA HIS A 81 1.51 1.12 10.63
C HIS A 81 2.92 0.55 10.72
N ALA A 82 3.65 0.62 9.63
CA ALA A 82 5.02 0.11 9.51
C ALA A 82 5.96 1.26 9.10
N PRO A 83 6.38 2.09 10.06
CA PRO A 83 7.15 3.29 9.76
C PRO A 83 8.47 2.99 9.04
N ALA A 84 8.74 3.73 7.98
CA ALA A 84 10.00 3.67 7.24
C ALA A 84 10.48 5.09 6.94
N PRO A 85 11.81 5.37 7.03
CA PRO A 85 12.34 6.69 6.76
C PRO A 85 12.04 7.17 5.35
N ASP A 86 11.64 8.45 5.23
CA ASP A 86 11.50 9.10 3.93
C ASP A 86 12.88 9.40 3.35
N HIS A 87 13.03 9.25 2.03
CA HIS A 87 14.31 9.44 1.31
C HIS A 87 15.45 8.54 1.82
N GLY A 88 15.13 7.56 2.68
CA GLY A 88 16.09 6.57 3.14
C GLY A 88 15.88 5.23 2.46
N VAL A 89 16.78 4.32 2.75
CA VAL A 89 16.61 2.92 2.36
C VAL A 89 15.70 2.25 3.39
N VAL A 90 14.62 1.65 2.94
CA VAL A 90 13.78 0.82 3.82
C VAL A 90 14.64 -0.37 4.26
N ALA A 91 14.79 -0.59 5.55
CA ALA A 91 15.58 -1.70 6.06
C ALA A 91 15.02 -3.02 5.51
N ASP A 92 15.90 -3.88 5.03
CA ASP A 92 15.51 -5.13 4.36
C ASP A 92 14.55 -5.97 5.20
N GLY A 93 14.79 -6.06 6.50
CA GLY A 93 13.94 -6.81 7.42
C GLY A 93 12.54 -6.21 7.55
N VAL A 94 12.42 -4.89 7.57
CA VAL A 94 11.13 -4.19 7.65
C VAL A 94 10.36 -4.37 6.35
N ALA A 95 10.99 -4.13 5.22
CA ALA A 95 10.35 -4.29 3.92
C ALA A 95 9.88 -5.72 3.69
N ALA A 96 10.70 -6.70 4.03
CA ALA A 96 10.36 -8.11 3.91
C ALA A 96 9.18 -8.51 4.81
N ALA A 97 9.17 -8.02 6.05
CA ALA A 97 8.09 -8.32 6.99
C ALA A 97 6.75 -7.72 6.54
N VAL A 98 6.77 -6.48 6.08
CA VAL A 98 5.57 -5.80 5.55
C VAL A 98 5.10 -6.50 4.28
N ALA A 99 6.01 -6.83 3.37
CA ALA A 99 5.68 -7.55 2.14
C ALA A 99 5.05 -8.92 2.43
N ALA A 100 5.58 -9.65 3.40
CA ALA A 100 5.01 -10.95 3.80
C ALA A 100 3.58 -10.80 4.33
N ASP A 101 3.31 -9.78 5.13
CA ASP A 101 1.97 -9.49 5.62
C ASP A 101 1.02 -9.12 4.48
N VAL A 102 1.47 -8.28 3.56
CA VAL A 102 0.70 -7.90 2.36
C VAL A 102 0.37 -9.14 1.53
N VAL A 103 1.36 -10.01 1.28
CA VAL A 103 1.16 -11.26 0.53
C VAL A 103 0.10 -12.13 1.19
N ALA A 104 0.17 -12.32 2.51
CA ALA A 104 -0.79 -13.13 3.24
C ALA A 104 -2.22 -12.59 3.10
N ARG A 105 -2.39 -11.26 3.18
CA ARG A 105 -3.69 -10.61 3.02
C ARG A 105 -4.22 -10.74 1.59
N LEU A 106 -3.36 -10.60 0.59
CA LEU A 106 -3.75 -10.77 -0.82
C LEU A 106 -4.13 -12.22 -1.12
N GLU A 107 -3.40 -13.18 -0.58
CA GLU A 107 -3.74 -14.60 -0.71
C GLU A 107 -5.08 -14.95 -0.05
N ALA A 108 -5.40 -14.25 1.03
CA ALA A 108 -6.71 -14.39 1.69
C ALA A 108 -7.85 -13.71 0.91
N GLY A 109 -7.57 -13.05 -0.20
CA GLY A 109 -8.56 -12.42 -1.05
C GLY A 109 -8.98 -11.02 -0.64
N THR A 110 -8.22 -10.36 0.24
CA THR A 110 -8.56 -9.02 0.71
C THR A 110 -7.96 -7.92 -0.18
N THR A 111 -8.48 -6.70 -0.03
CA THR A 111 -7.99 -5.52 -0.70
C THR A 111 -7.11 -4.71 0.25
N VAL A 112 -5.86 -4.48 -0.16
CA VAL A 112 -4.85 -3.76 0.62
C VAL A 112 -4.54 -2.44 -0.07
N LEU A 113 -4.58 -1.34 0.67
CA LEU A 113 -4.14 -0.02 0.21
C LEU A 113 -2.81 0.31 0.88
N LEU A 114 -1.77 0.39 0.07
CA LEU A 114 -0.41 0.66 0.51
C LEU A 114 -0.06 2.12 0.21
N HIS A 115 0.49 2.84 1.18
CA HIS A 115 0.90 4.21 0.95
C HIS A 115 2.08 4.64 1.82
N CYS A 116 2.77 5.67 1.36
CA CYS A 116 3.74 6.44 2.12
C CYS A 116 3.41 7.94 1.94
N GLY A 117 4.35 8.84 1.99
CA GLY A 117 4.09 10.26 1.75
C GLY A 117 3.57 10.51 0.33
N GLY A 118 4.42 10.30 -0.67
CA GLY A 118 4.06 10.44 -2.08
C GLY A 118 3.42 9.20 -2.71
N GLY A 119 3.57 8.05 -2.08
CA GLY A 119 3.08 6.79 -2.61
C GLY A 119 3.95 6.20 -3.72
N TYR A 120 5.22 6.57 -3.76
CA TYR A 120 6.18 6.10 -4.79
C TYR A 120 7.36 5.34 -4.19
N GLY A 121 8.25 5.98 -3.45
CA GLY A 121 9.51 5.40 -3.00
C GLY A 121 9.34 4.21 -2.07
N ARG A 122 8.91 4.47 -0.84
CA ARG A 122 8.70 3.42 0.18
C ARG A 122 7.64 2.42 -0.27
N THR A 123 6.56 2.92 -0.86
CA THR A 123 5.49 2.09 -1.43
C THR A 123 6.01 1.18 -2.54
N GLY A 124 6.82 1.71 -3.45
CA GLY A 124 7.41 0.92 -4.54
C GLY A 124 8.30 -0.20 -4.05
N VAL A 125 9.12 0.06 -3.03
CA VAL A 125 10.00 -0.97 -2.45
C VAL A 125 9.17 -2.13 -1.88
N VAL A 126 8.14 -1.84 -1.11
CA VAL A 126 7.28 -2.88 -0.51
C VAL A 126 6.50 -3.63 -1.59
N ALA A 127 5.97 -2.92 -2.58
CA ALA A 127 5.24 -3.55 -3.69
C ALA A 127 6.12 -4.53 -4.47
N VAL A 128 7.35 -4.13 -4.80
CA VAL A 128 8.30 -5.02 -5.49
C VAL A 128 8.65 -6.23 -4.62
N GLN A 129 8.90 -6.01 -3.34
CA GLN A 129 9.20 -7.11 -2.40
C GLN A 129 8.02 -8.09 -2.29
N ALA A 130 6.80 -7.59 -2.31
CA ALA A 130 5.61 -8.45 -2.31
C ALA A 130 5.54 -9.32 -3.56
N MET A 131 5.83 -8.76 -4.73
CA MET A 131 5.85 -9.52 -5.99
C MET A 131 6.96 -10.58 -5.96
N VAL A 132 8.13 -10.24 -5.45
CA VAL A 132 9.24 -11.19 -5.28
C VAL A 132 8.83 -12.31 -4.30
N ALA A 133 8.14 -11.98 -3.22
CA ALA A 133 7.66 -12.97 -2.26
C ALA A 133 6.63 -13.93 -2.88
N PHE A 134 5.87 -13.50 -3.89
CA PHE A 134 5.01 -14.39 -4.67
C PHE A 134 5.79 -15.29 -5.65
N GLY A 135 7.08 -15.06 -5.82
CA GLY A 135 7.92 -15.86 -6.74
C GLY A 135 8.24 -15.18 -8.05
N MET A 136 7.81 -13.92 -8.25
CA MET A 136 8.17 -13.14 -9.45
C MET A 136 9.63 -12.70 -9.35
N GLY A 137 10.36 -12.68 -10.47
CA GLY A 137 11.73 -12.18 -10.50
C GLY A 137 11.79 -10.69 -10.15
N PHE A 138 12.87 -10.25 -9.53
CA PHE A 138 13.05 -8.86 -9.11
C PHE A 138 12.87 -7.87 -10.27
N LYS A 139 13.53 -8.14 -11.39
CA LYS A 139 13.46 -7.26 -12.56
C LYS A 139 12.06 -7.15 -13.13
N ASP A 140 11.36 -8.28 -13.25
CA ASP A 140 9.99 -8.31 -13.74
C ASP A 140 9.04 -7.62 -12.77
N SER A 141 9.25 -7.79 -11.47
CA SER A 141 8.48 -7.11 -10.44
C SER A 141 8.63 -5.59 -10.53
N LEU A 142 9.84 -5.12 -10.70
CA LEU A 142 10.14 -3.70 -10.84
C LEU A 142 9.47 -3.10 -12.07
N VAL A 143 9.54 -3.79 -13.20
CA VAL A 143 8.88 -3.37 -14.46
C VAL A 143 7.37 -3.31 -14.27
N ALA A 144 6.78 -4.34 -13.67
CA ALA A 144 5.33 -4.41 -13.48
C ALA A 144 4.81 -3.30 -12.54
N VAL A 145 5.49 -3.05 -11.43
CA VAL A 145 5.12 -1.99 -10.49
C VAL A 145 5.25 -0.61 -11.14
N ARG A 146 6.32 -0.36 -11.85
CA ARG A 146 6.53 0.91 -12.57
C ARG A 146 5.55 1.13 -13.71
N ALA A 147 5.10 0.07 -14.36
CA ALA A 147 4.07 0.19 -15.39
C ALA A 147 2.73 0.64 -14.79
N ALA A 148 2.40 0.16 -13.60
CA ALA A 148 1.18 0.53 -12.90
C ALA A 148 1.27 1.91 -12.22
N ARG A 149 2.45 2.26 -11.71
CA ARG A 149 2.70 3.54 -11.03
C ARG A 149 4.11 4.02 -11.41
N PRO A 150 4.25 4.80 -12.51
CA PRO A 150 5.54 5.04 -13.15
C PRO A 150 6.64 5.66 -12.29
N ALA A 151 6.29 6.40 -11.24
CA ALA A 151 7.27 7.02 -10.37
C ALA A 151 7.76 6.12 -9.21
N CYS A 152 7.25 4.90 -9.10
CA CYS A 152 7.70 3.94 -8.09
C CYS A 152 9.13 3.44 -8.35
#